data_d7c7839f928a32e4225f4f51686cd9b9
#
_entry.id   d7c7839f928a32e4225f4f51686cd9b9
#
_cell.length_a   1.000
_cell.length_b   1.000
_cell.length_c   1.000
_cell.angle_alpha   90.00
_cell.angle_beta   90.00
_cell.angle_gamma   90.00
#
_symmetry.space_group_name_H-M   'P 1'
#
loop_
_entity.id
_entity.type
_entity.pdbx_description
1 polymer ?
#
loop_
_entity_poly.entity_id
_entity_poly.type
_entity_poly.pdbx_seq_one_letter_code
_entity_poly.pdbx_strand_id
1 'polypeptide(L)'
;MFSVNDHVVFGNHGICVIKAIGPLDLSIAERGRLYYTLEPLYAQKNTIYTPVDNEKSSLRRAITREEALELIDRIPQVETVWVLDEKRREEKYKEIMKQNGCMGWMQIIKTLYLKKQKRLAEGRKNTARDDLYLKLAEDFLYGEFAAALGVEKDQVEELIGRRVREMESA
;
A
#
# COMPACT_ATOMS: atom_id res chain seq x y z
N MET A 1 10.75 -10.35 -15.17
CA MET A 1 9.54 -10.07 -15.96
C MET A 1 8.34 -10.78 -15.33
N PHE A 2 7.22 -10.08 -15.23
CA PHE A 2 5.99 -10.66 -14.66
C PHE A 2 5.20 -11.43 -15.73
N SER A 3 4.23 -12.21 -15.27
CA SER A 3 3.39 -13.04 -16.14
C SER A 3 1.91 -12.65 -15.98
N VAL A 4 1.09 -13.03 -16.96
CA VAL A 4 -0.36 -12.85 -16.89
C VAL A 4 -0.90 -13.55 -15.63
N ASN A 5 -1.84 -12.89 -14.95
CA ASN A 5 -2.44 -13.28 -13.68
C ASN A 5 -1.56 -13.05 -12.44
N ASP A 6 -0.33 -12.55 -12.60
CA ASP A 6 0.47 -12.16 -11.45
C ASP A 6 -0.16 -10.96 -10.74
N HIS A 7 -0.07 -10.95 -9.42
CA HIS A 7 -0.43 -9.80 -8.59
C HIS A 7 0.80 -8.92 -8.42
N VAL A 8 0.64 -7.64 -8.73
CA VAL A 8 1.70 -6.63 -8.66
C VAL A 8 1.18 -5.40 -7.95
N VAL A 9 2.08 -4.59 -7.41
CA VAL A 9 1.72 -3.31 -6.81
C VAL A 9 2.32 -2.21 -7.67
N PHE A 10 1.48 -1.32 -8.14
CA PHE A 10 1.89 -0.27 -9.07
C PHE A 10 1.62 1.11 -8.50
N GLY A 11 2.66 1.78 -8.03
CA GLY A 11 2.67 3.18 -7.64
C GLY A 11 1.44 3.63 -6.86
N ASN A 12 0.76 4.64 -7.38
CA ASN A 12 -0.43 5.23 -6.75
C ASN A 12 -1.70 4.41 -6.94
N HIS A 13 -1.61 3.26 -7.62
CA HIS A 13 -2.78 2.43 -7.93
C HIS A 13 -2.97 1.26 -6.97
N GLY A 14 -1.96 0.96 -6.15
CA GLY A 14 -2.03 -0.17 -5.22
C GLY A 14 -1.95 -1.52 -5.92
N ILE A 15 -2.58 -2.53 -5.31
CA ILE A 15 -2.54 -3.91 -5.81
C ILE A 15 -3.35 -4.05 -7.10
N CYS A 16 -2.72 -4.65 -8.12
CA CYS A 16 -3.31 -4.89 -9.43
C CYS A 16 -3.04 -6.32 -9.87
N VAL A 17 -3.78 -6.78 -10.85
CA VAL A 17 -3.53 -8.05 -11.53
C VAL A 17 -3.15 -7.77 -12.98
N ILE A 18 -2.16 -8.53 -13.50
CA ILE A 18 -1.76 -8.42 -14.90
C ILE A 18 -2.76 -9.22 -15.75
N LYS A 19 -3.49 -8.52 -16.61
CA LYS A 19 -4.51 -9.14 -17.47
C LYS A 19 -3.94 -9.55 -18.81
N ALA A 20 -2.96 -8.82 -19.33
CA ALA A 20 -2.36 -9.11 -20.63
C ALA A 20 -0.95 -8.53 -20.72
N ILE A 21 -0.14 -9.10 -21.59
CA ILE A 21 1.19 -8.61 -21.92
C ILE A 21 1.31 -8.62 -23.44
N GLY A 22 1.58 -7.48 -24.04
CA GLY A 22 1.70 -7.42 -25.48
C GLY A 22 1.69 -5.98 -26.02
N PRO A 23 1.75 -5.83 -27.34
CA PRO A 23 1.63 -4.52 -27.98
C PRO A 23 0.21 -3.97 -27.80
N LEU A 24 0.09 -2.65 -27.76
CA LEU A 24 -1.20 -1.98 -27.65
C LEU A 24 -1.59 -1.35 -28.97
N ASP A 25 -2.88 -1.47 -29.32
CA ASP A 25 -3.47 -0.80 -30.47
C ASP A 25 -4.08 0.53 -30.06
N LEU A 26 -3.25 1.39 -29.47
CA LEU A 26 -3.62 2.71 -29.02
C LEU A 26 -2.72 3.76 -29.67
N SER A 27 -3.29 4.91 -30.00
CA SER A 27 -2.55 5.99 -30.67
C SER A 27 -1.37 6.53 -29.87
N ILE A 28 -1.41 6.42 -28.55
CA ILE A 28 -0.35 6.88 -27.65
C ILE A 28 0.73 5.83 -27.40
N ALA A 29 0.49 4.57 -27.83
CA ALA A 29 1.44 3.49 -27.60
C ALA A 29 2.53 3.51 -28.68
N GLU A 30 3.77 3.19 -28.26
CA GLU A 30 4.89 3.03 -29.19
C GLU A 30 4.78 1.72 -29.95
N ARG A 31 5.00 1.79 -31.25
CA ARG A 31 4.92 0.64 -32.12
C ARG A 31 5.96 -0.43 -31.75
N GLY A 32 5.52 -1.66 -31.58
CA GLY A 32 6.40 -2.79 -31.28
C GLY A 32 6.82 -2.88 -29.82
N ARG A 33 6.41 -1.94 -28.98
CA ARG A 33 6.73 -1.95 -27.55
C ARG A 33 5.72 -2.81 -26.79
N LEU A 34 6.19 -3.62 -25.87
CA LEU A 34 5.34 -4.48 -25.04
C LEU A 34 4.86 -3.71 -23.81
N TYR A 35 3.61 -3.91 -23.46
CA TYR A 35 2.97 -3.29 -22.30
C TYR A 35 2.32 -4.34 -21.42
N TYR A 36 2.36 -4.08 -20.12
CA TYR A 36 1.47 -4.75 -19.17
C TYR A 36 0.12 -4.05 -19.18
N THR A 37 -0.95 -4.83 -19.24
CA THR A 37 -2.30 -4.35 -19.01
C THR A 37 -2.68 -4.74 -17.60
N LEU A 38 -2.89 -3.74 -16.74
CA LEU A 38 -3.14 -3.91 -15.31
C LEU A 38 -4.57 -3.54 -14.96
N GLU A 39 -5.15 -4.28 -14.03
CA GLU A 39 -6.47 -3.98 -13.50
C GLU A 39 -6.39 -3.92 -11.97
N PRO A 40 -6.70 -2.76 -11.33
CA PRO A 40 -6.71 -2.66 -9.87
C PRO A 40 -7.76 -3.58 -9.26
N LEU A 41 -7.45 -4.19 -8.13
CA LEU A 41 -8.35 -5.12 -7.45
C LEU A 41 -9.45 -4.40 -6.65
N TYR A 42 -9.16 -3.25 -6.07
CA TYR A 42 -10.05 -2.58 -5.12
C TYR A 42 -10.44 -1.15 -5.50
N ALA A 43 -9.72 -0.53 -6.41
CA ALA A 43 -10.06 0.79 -6.92
C ALA A 43 -11.12 0.69 -8.01
N GLN A 44 -11.59 1.84 -8.51
CA GLN A 44 -12.46 1.87 -9.69
C GLN A 44 -11.84 1.04 -10.81
N LYS A 45 -12.68 0.29 -11.53
CA LYS A 45 -12.25 -0.58 -12.62
C LYS A 45 -11.69 0.25 -13.78
N ASN A 46 -10.46 0.69 -13.62
CA ASN A 46 -9.69 1.36 -14.67
C ASN A 46 -8.68 0.37 -15.24
N THR A 47 -8.47 0.42 -16.54
CA THR A 47 -7.39 -0.32 -17.14
C THR A 47 -6.16 0.57 -17.19
N ILE A 48 -5.04 0.05 -16.69
CA ILE A 48 -3.77 0.77 -16.63
C ILE A 48 -2.78 0.08 -17.56
N TYR A 49 -2.07 0.85 -18.36
CA TYR A 49 -1.05 0.34 -19.26
C TYR A 49 0.31 0.88 -18.84
N THR A 50 1.30 0.00 -18.73
CA THR A 50 2.68 0.41 -18.44
C THR A 50 3.65 -0.43 -19.27
N PRO A 51 4.68 0.20 -19.89
CA PRO A 51 5.66 -0.55 -20.66
C PRO A 51 6.39 -1.59 -19.80
N VAL A 52 6.60 -2.76 -20.37
CA VAL A 52 7.31 -3.87 -19.70
C VAL A 52 8.75 -3.47 -19.33
N ASP A 53 9.39 -2.65 -20.17
CA ASP A 53 10.77 -2.20 -20.02
C ASP A 53 10.91 -0.85 -19.35
N ASN A 54 9.87 -0.36 -18.66
CA ASN A 54 9.90 0.94 -17.99
C ASN A 54 10.63 0.84 -16.63
N GLU A 55 11.90 1.20 -16.63
CA GLU A 55 12.75 1.19 -15.42
C GLU A 55 12.32 2.21 -14.38
N LYS A 56 11.56 3.22 -14.79
CA LYS A 56 11.07 4.27 -13.88
C LYS A 56 9.73 3.91 -13.21
N SER A 57 9.11 2.81 -13.62
CA SER A 57 7.85 2.41 -13.02
C SER A 57 8.07 1.82 -11.63
N SER A 58 7.19 2.18 -10.70
CA SER A 58 7.18 1.63 -9.35
C SER A 58 6.36 0.33 -9.30
N LEU A 59 6.63 -0.57 -10.21
CA LEU A 59 5.96 -1.87 -10.30
C LEU A 59 6.77 -2.93 -9.56
N ARG A 60 6.15 -3.58 -8.59
CA ARG A 60 6.80 -4.68 -7.86
C ARG A 60 5.85 -5.84 -7.68
N ARG A 61 6.40 -7.02 -7.41
CA ARG A 61 5.61 -8.20 -7.06
C ARG A 61 4.85 -7.95 -5.75
N ALA A 62 3.60 -8.39 -5.70
CA ALA A 62 2.85 -8.37 -4.44
C ALA A 62 3.47 -9.37 -3.45
N ILE A 63 3.28 -9.10 -2.16
CA ILE A 63 3.81 -9.98 -1.12
C ILE A 63 3.08 -11.32 -1.10
N THR A 64 3.77 -12.35 -0.61
CA THR A 64 3.18 -13.67 -0.39
C THR A 64 2.41 -13.70 0.94
N ARG A 65 1.63 -14.77 1.14
CA ARG A 65 0.93 -15.02 2.40
C ARG A 65 1.93 -15.06 3.57
N GLU A 66 3.03 -15.77 3.41
CA GLU A 66 4.08 -15.91 4.43
C GLU A 66 4.71 -14.57 4.77
N GLU A 67 4.98 -13.75 3.75
CA GLU A 67 5.53 -12.40 3.94
C GLU A 67 4.53 -11.50 4.68
N ALA A 68 3.24 -11.61 4.35
CA ALA A 68 2.19 -10.83 5.03
C ALA A 68 2.12 -11.19 6.53
N LEU A 69 2.12 -12.48 6.85
CA LEU A 69 2.08 -12.95 8.23
C LEU A 69 3.32 -12.50 9.01
N GLU A 70 4.49 -12.56 8.39
CA GLU A 70 5.74 -12.10 9.00
C GLU A 70 5.69 -10.59 9.30
N LEU A 71 5.16 -9.79 8.37
CA LEU A 71 5.03 -8.35 8.57
C LEU A 71 4.06 -8.02 9.71
N ILE A 72 2.96 -8.75 9.83
CA ILE A 72 2.01 -8.57 10.93
C ILE A 72 2.69 -8.83 12.27
N ASP A 73 3.50 -9.87 12.35
CA ASP A 73 4.25 -10.21 13.57
C ASP A 73 5.29 -9.15 13.94
N ARG A 74 5.73 -8.34 12.99
CA ARG A 74 6.70 -7.26 13.20
C ARG A 74 6.08 -5.93 13.59
N ILE A 75 4.76 -5.81 13.62
CA ILE A 75 4.08 -4.53 13.94
C ILE A 75 4.62 -3.89 15.23
N PRO A 76 4.82 -4.60 16.34
CA PRO A 76 5.34 -3.98 17.57
C PRO A 76 6.72 -3.34 17.39
N GLN A 77 7.56 -3.87 16.49
CA GLN A 77 8.91 -3.36 16.25
C GLN A 77 8.98 -2.31 15.13
N VAL A 78 7.85 -2.02 14.45
CA VAL A 78 7.84 -1.03 13.39
C VAL A 78 8.16 0.36 13.97
N GLU A 79 9.16 1.02 13.41
CA GLU A 79 9.56 2.35 13.83
C GLU A 79 8.54 3.40 13.41
N THR A 80 8.23 4.32 14.31
CA THR A 80 7.37 5.44 14.00
C THR A 80 8.18 6.57 13.36
N VAL A 81 7.48 7.42 12.60
CA VAL A 81 8.09 8.55 11.89
C VAL A 81 7.58 9.84 12.53
N TRP A 82 8.30 10.34 13.53
CA TRP A 82 7.95 11.57 14.23
C TRP A 82 8.72 12.74 13.65
N VAL A 83 8.00 13.71 13.10
CA VAL A 83 8.56 14.96 12.58
C VAL A 83 7.71 16.10 13.14
N LEU A 84 8.36 17.02 13.88
CA LEU A 84 7.67 18.12 14.55
C LEU A 84 7.14 19.17 13.58
N ASP A 85 7.88 19.50 12.52
CA ASP A 85 7.49 20.47 11.52
C ASP A 85 6.47 19.88 10.56
N GLU A 86 5.27 20.45 10.49
CA GLU A 86 4.17 19.97 9.63
C GLU A 86 4.56 19.84 8.15
N LYS A 87 5.30 20.83 7.63
CA LYS A 87 5.71 20.82 6.23
C LYS A 87 6.69 19.68 5.94
N ARG A 88 7.68 19.49 6.80
CA ARG A 88 8.65 18.39 6.68
C ARG A 88 7.99 17.04 6.87
N ARG A 89 6.98 16.97 7.74
CA ARG A 89 6.20 15.77 7.99
C ARG A 89 5.48 15.30 6.74
N GLU A 90 4.80 16.21 6.05
CA GLU A 90 4.12 15.89 4.80
C GLU A 90 5.09 15.44 3.72
N GLU A 91 6.23 16.11 3.59
CA GLU A 91 7.29 15.70 2.65
C GLU A 91 7.78 14.28 2.96
N LYS A 92 7.93 13.95 4.24
CA LYS A 92 8.34 12.62 4.68
C LYS A 92 7.29 11.57 4.34
N TYR A 93 6.01 11.85 4.55
CA TYR A 93 4.94 10.93 4.18
C TYR A 93 4.90 10.70 2.67
N LYS A 94 5.05 11.75 1.87
CA LYS A 94 5.12 11.63 0.41
C LYS A 94 6.29 10.76 -0.04
N GLU A 95 7.44 10.94 0.59
CA GLU A 95 8.64 10.15 0.31
C GLU A 95 8.41 8.68 0.60
N ILE A 96 7.81 8.37 1.75
CA ILE A 96 7.49 6.99 2.16
C ILE A 96 6.48 6.37 1.18
N MET A 97 5.45 7.12 0.81
CA MET A 97 4.43 6.62 -0.13
C MET A 97 5.03 6.34 -1.52
N LYS A 98 6.02 7.12 -1.95
CA LYS A 98 6.73 6.89 -3.21
C LYS A 98 7.51 5.59 -3.24
N GLN A 99 7.98 5.11 -2.10
CA GLN A 99 8.74 3.86 -2.00
C GLN A 99 7.87 2.63 -2.31
N ASN A 100 6.55 2.78 -2.27
CA ASN A 100 5.59 1.75 -2.68
C ASN A 100 5.79 0.42 -1.95
N GLY A 101 6.08 0.47 -0.63
CA GLY A 101 6.36 -0.72 0.17
C GLY A 101 5.48 -0.85 1.39
N CYS A 102 5.18 -2.10 1.78
CA CYS A 102 4.35 -2.39 2.95
C CYS A 102 4.94 -1.82 4.24
N MET A 103 6.26 -1.92 4.43
CA MET A 103 6.91 -1.43 5.65
C MET A 103 6.70 0.07 5.83
N GLY A 104 6.84 0.84 4.74
CA GLY A 104 6.59 2.29 4.78
C GLY A 104 5.14 2.61 5.14
N TRP A 105 4.19 1.91 4.54
CA TRP A 105 2.76 2.08 4.87
C TRP A 105 2.48 1.73 6.33
N MET A 106 3.09 0.68 6.85
CA MET A 106 2.97 0.29 8.26
C MET A 106 3.52 1.36 9.20
N GLN A 107 4.63 2.00 8.84
CA GLN A 107 5.20 3.11 9.60
C GLN A 107 4.25 4.30 9.66
N ILE A 108 3.65 4.66 8.53
CA ILE A 108 2.66 5.75 8.47
C ILE A 108 1.45 5.42 9.33
N ILE A 109 0.90 4.22 9.17
CA ILE A 109 -0.30 3.79 9.90
C ILE A 109 -0.04 3.81 11.40
N LYS A 110 1.05 3.21 11.85
CA LYS A 110 1.40 3.17 13.28
C LYS A 110 1.59 4.58 13.86
N THR A 111 2.34 5.41 13.16
CA THR A 111 2.61 6.78 13.58
C THR A 111 1.33 7.60 13.71
N LEU A 112 0.49 7.56 12.67
CA LEU A 112 -0.74 8.35 12.63
C LEU A 112 -1.82 7.81 13.55
N TYR A 113 -1.88 6.50 13.75
CA TYR A 113 -2.78 5.89 14.72
C TYR A 113 -2.44 6.36 16.14
N LEU A 114 -1.18 6.29 16.54
CA LEU A 114 -0.74 6.74 17.86
C LEU A 114 -0.97 8.24 18.06
N LYS A 115 -0.71 9.03 17.03
CA LYS A 115 -0.93 10.47 17.06
C LYS A 115 -2.42 10.81 17.21
N LYS A 116 -3.28 10.09 16.51
CA LYS A 116 -4.73 10.25 16.61
C LYS A 116 -5.23 9.91 18.02
N GLN A 117 -4.74 8.83 18.61
CA GLN A 117 -5.08 8.43 19.97
C GLN A 117 -4.66 9.50 20.98
N LYS A 118 -3.47 10.06 20.83
CA LYS A 118 -2.97 11.13 21.69
C LYS A 118 -3.84 12.39 21.61
N ARG A 119 -4.19 12.80 20.38
CA ARG A 119 -5.06 13.97 20.17
C ARG A 119 -6.45 13.77 20.77
N LEU A 120 -7.04 12.59 20.58
CA LEU A 120 -8.35 12.27 21.14
C LEU A 120 -8.31 12.31 22.67
N ALA A 121 -7.26 11.80 23.30
CA ALA A 121 -7.07 11.85 24.75
C ALA A 121 -6.97 13.29 25.28
N GLU A 122 -6.45 14.21 24.46
CA GLU A 122 -6.34 15.63 24.77
C GLU A 122 -7.58 16.42 24.37
N GLY A 123 -8.66 15.77 23.91
CA GLY A 123 -9.87 16.42 23.45
C GLY A 123 -9.72 17.13 22.11
N ARG A 124 -8.74 16.78 21.32
CA ARG A 124 -8.43 17.40 20.04
C ARG A 124 -8.80 16.48 18.87
N LYS A 125 -9.16 17.10 17.75
CA LYS A 125 -9.45 16.36 16.51
C LYS A 125 -8.17 16.12 15.71
N ASN A 126 -8.15 15.03 14.95
CA ASN A 126 -7.09 14.78 14.00
C ASN A 126 -7.14 15.79 12.84
N THR A 127 -6.00 16.08 12.20
CA THR A 127 -5.99 16.98 11.05
C THR A 127 -6.47 16.24 9.80
N ALA A 128 -7.08 16.99 8.86
CA ALA A 128 -7.55 16.42 7.59
C ALA A 128 -6.39 15.80 6.78
N ARG A 129 -5.22 16.41 6.85
CA ARG A 129 -4.02 15.92 6.16
C ARG A 129 -3.57 14.57 6.71
N ASP A 130 -3.50 14.43 8.05
CA ASP A 130 -3.11 13.18 8.68
C ASP A 130 -4.14 12.07 8.39
N ASP A 131 -5.43 12.40 8.40
CA ASP A 131 -6.48 11.46 8.04
C ASP A 131 -6.35 10.98 6.59
N LEU A 132 -5.98 11.88 5.68
CA LEU A 132 -5.77 11.53 4.27
C LEU A 132 -4.65 10.50 4.11
N TYR A 133 -3.48 10.75 4.72
CA TYR A 133 -2.34 9.83 4.61
C TYR A 133 -2.60 8.51 5.32
N LEU A 134 -3.27 8.55 6.47
CA LEU A 134 -3.65 7.33 7.17
C LEU A 134 -4.55 6.45 6.28
N LYS A 135 -5.56 7.05 5.68
CA LYS A 135 -6.49 6.32 4.81
C LYS A 135 -5.78 5.76 3.57
N LEU A 136 -4.92 6.55 2.93
CA LEU A 136 -4.16 6.09 1.77
C LEU A 136 -3.28 4.90 2.10
N ALA A 137 -2.53 4.98 3.21
CA ALA A 137 -1.66 3.90 3.64
C ALA A 137 -2.45 2.65 4.00
N GLU A 138 -3.58 2.81 4.70
CA GLU A 138 -4.48 1.69 5.03
C GLU A 138 -5.05 1.03 3.78
N ASP A 139 -5.53 1.81 2.83
CA ASP A 139 -6.11 1.27 1.61
C ASP A 139 -5.10 0.43 0.82
N PHE A 140 -3.87 0.92 0.69
CA PHE A 140 -2.82 0.19 -0.01
C PHE A 140 -2.37 -1.05 0.75
N LEU A 141 -2.11 -0.93 2.04
CA LEU A 141 -1.66 -2.05 2.87
C LEU A 141 -2.72 -3.14 2.98
N TYR A 142 -3.93 -2.75 3.32
CA TYR A 142 -5.02 -3.71 3.53
C TYR A 142 -5.41 -4.39 2.23
N GLY A 143 -5.35 -3.68 1.10
CA GLY A 143 -5.59 -4.27 -0.20
C GLY A 143 -4.57 -5.36 -0.54
N GLU A 144 -3.30 -5.07 -0.35
CA GLU A 144 -2.24 -6.04 -0.62
C GLU A 144 -2.31 -7.23 0.35
N PHE A 145 -2.53 -6.98 1.64
CA PHE A 145 -2.67 -8.05 2.64
C PHE A 145 -3.91 -8.91 2.36
N ALA A 146 -5.02 -8.30 1.98
CA ALA A 146 -6.24 -9.05 1.64
C ALA A 146 -5.98 -10.03 0.50
N ALA A 147 -5.30 -9.58 -0.55
CA ALA A 147 -4.94 -10.43 -1.67
C ALA A 147 -3.99 -11.56 -1.26
N ALA A 148 -2.98 -11.24 -0.44
CA ALA A 148 -1.99 -12.22 0.02
C ALA A 148 -2.59 -13.28 0.94
N LEU A 149 -3.51 -12.87 1.82
CA LEU A 149 -4.12 -13.75 2.82
C LEU A 149 -5.41 -14.43 2.33
N GLY A 150 -5.94 -14.02 1.18
CA GLY A 150 -7.17 -14.58 0.63
C GLY A 150 -8.40 -14.21 1.45
N VAL A 151 -8.44 -13.01 2.01
CA VAL A 151 -9.55 -12.51 2.82
C VAL A 151 -10.06 -11.17 2.27
N GLU A 152 -11.16 -10.67 2.81
CA GLU A 152 -11.69 -9.36 2.46
C GLU A 152 -10.87 -8.26 3.14
N LYS A 153 -10.88 -7.06 2.54
CA LYS A 153 -10.12 -5.91 3.04
C LYS A 153 -10.46 -5.54 4.49
N ASP A 154 -11.74 -5.54 4.83
CA ASP A 154 -12.21 -5.24 6.18
C ASP A 154 -11.80 -6.30 7.20
N GLN A 155 -11.62 -7.55 6.77
CA GLN A 155 -11.12 -8.63 7.63
C GLN A 155 -9.64 -8.46 7.97
N VAL A 156 -8.86 -7.78 7.14
CA VAL A 156 -7.45 -7.52 7.40
C VAL A 156 -7.26 -6.66 8.65
N GLU A 157 -8.05 -5.59 8.78
CA GLU A 157 -7.97 -4.70 9.93
C GLU A 157 -8.26 -5.45 11.23
N GLU A 158 -9.31 -6.27 11.23
CA GLU A 158 -9.67 -7.10 12.38
C GLU A 158 -8.58 -8.11 12.73
N LEU A 159 -8.01 -8.76 11.71
CA LEU A 159 -6.96 -9.75 11.88
C LEU A 159 -5.69 -9.12 12.47
N ILE A 160 -5.30 -7.97 11.97
CA ILE A 160 -4.15 -7.22 12.49
C ILE A 160 -4.40 -6.82 13.95
N GLY A 161 -5.58 -6.28 14.23
CA GLY A 161 -5.96 -5.86 15.58
C GLY A 161 -5.92 -7.02 16.59
N ARG A 162 -6.44 -8.18 16.18
CA ARG A 162 -6.43 -9.40 17.00
C ARG A 162 -4.99 -9.84 17.29
N ARG A 163 -4.15 -9.89 16.25
CA ARG A 163 -2.77 -10.34 16.39
C ARG A 163 -1.96 -9.43 17.31
N VAL A 164 -2.14 -8.13 17.17
CA VAL A 164 -1.48 -7.14 18.03
C VAL A 164 -1.90 -7.32 19.50
N ARG A 165 -3.20 -7.52 19.75
CA ARG A 165 -3.70 -7.75 21.11
C ARG A 165 -3.14 -9.04 21.73
N GLU A 166 -3.04 -10.12 20.95
CA GLU A 166 -2.44 -11.39 21.40
C GLU A 166 -0.98 -11.19 21.80
N MET A 167 -0.23 -10.39 21.04
CA MET A 167 1.17 -10.11 21.31
C MET A 167 1.35 -9.25 22.56
N GLU A 168 0.44 -8.30 22.82
CA GLU A 168 0.47 -7.44 24.00
C GLU A 168 0.14 -8.19 25.28
N SER A 169 -0.66 -9.24 25.20
CA SER A 169 -1.08 -10.04 26.37
C SER A 169 -0.14 -11.20 26.67
N ALA A 170 0.87 -11.42 25.86
CA ALA A 170 1.84 -12.49 26.04
C ALA A 170 2.94 -12.11 27.04
#